data_48c79ceb09c0b98220c55fc5fb66778c
#
_entry.id   48c79ceb09c0b98220c55fc5fb66778c
#
_cell.length_a   1.000
_cell.length_b   1.000
_cell.length_c   1.000
_cell.angle_alpha   90.00
_cell.angle_beta   90.00
_cell.angle_gamma   90.00
#
_symmetry.space_group_name_H-M   'P 1'
#
loop_
_entity.id
_entity.type
_entity.pdbx_description
1 polymer ?
#
loop_
_entity_poly.entity_id
_entity_poly.type
_entity_poly.pdbx_seq_one_letter_code
_entity_poly.pdbx_strand_id
1 'polypeptide(L)'
;DTYGKQMAPMAATLADDAAIDNVVAYIATLPDNPAPATLQQATARGQKLYGTCAACHGADGRGIQAMNAPRLTGMSDWYLVTQLKNFRQRIRGAHPEDLYGPQMASIAASLKDDQATNDLVAYIGGL
;
A
#
# COMPACT_ATOMS: atom_id res chain seq x y z
N ASP A 1 -0.45 14.13 -5.04
CA ASP A 1 -0.20 12.91 -5.79
C ASP A 1 -0.63 13.09 -7.24
N THR A 2 0.34 13.08 -8.17
CA THR A 2 0.09 13.31 -9.61
C THR A 2 -0.81 12.21 -10.20
N TYR A 3 -0.57 10.97 -9.82
CA TYR A 3 -1.34 9.83 -10.33
C TYR A 3 -2.73 9.74 -9.71
N GLY A 4 -2.88 10.13 -8.45
CA GLY A 4 -4.19 10.27 -7.81
C GLY A 4 -5.09 11.29 -8.52
N LYS A 5 -4.49 12.40 -9.00
CA LYS A 5 -5.22 13.40 -9.80
C LYS A 5 -5.70 12.86 -11.15
N GLN A 6 -5.02 11.87 -11.71
CA GLN A 6 -5.47 11.19 -12.93
C GLN A 6 -6.62 10.22 -12.64
N MET A 7 -6.60 9.55 -11.47
CA MET A 7 -7.67 8.64 -11.05
C MET A 7 -8.95 9.34 -10.60
N ALA A 8 -8.85 10.54 -10.04
CA ALA A 8 -10.02 11.26 -9.53
C ALA A 8 -11.16 11.42 -10.57
N PRO A 9 -10.91 11.89 -11.82
CA PRO A 9 -11.96 11.95 -12.82
C PRO A 9 -12.50 10.57 -13.23
N MET A 10 -11.68 9.51 -13.20
CA MET A 10 -12.15 8.14 -13.47
C MET A 10 -13.09 7.66 -12.36
N ALA A 11 -12.72 7.85 -11.10
CA ALA A 11 -13.57 7.51 -9.95
C ALA A 11 -14.89 8.31 -9.97
N ALA A 12 -14.86 9.57 -10.41
CA ALA A 12 -16.06 10.40 -10.52
C ALA A 12 -17.08 9.92 -11.58
N THR A 13 -16.71 8.97 -12.46
CA THR A 13 -17.66 8.33 -13.38
C THR A 13 -18.54 7.28 -12.72
N LEU A 14 -18.16 6.82 -11.52
CA LEU A 14 -18.96 5.88 -10.74
C LEU A 14 -20.06 6.67 -10.01
N ALA A 15 -21.31 6.45 -10.40
CA ALA A 15 -22.44 7.30 -10.02
C ALA A 15 -22.85 7.16 -8.54
N ASP A 16 -22.60 5.99 -7.94
CA ASP A 16 -23.04 5.63 -6.59
C ASP A 16 -22.20 4.47 -6.01
N ASP A 17 -22.43 4.16 -4.75
CA ASP A 17 -21.76 3.07 -4.04
C ASP A 17 -21.99 1.70 -4.70
N ALA A 18 -23.16 1.47 -5.29
CA ALA A 18 -23.46 0.22 -6.00
C ALA A 18 -22.57 0.04 -7.23
N ALA A 19 -22.28 1.14 -7.96
CA ALA A 19 -21.33 1.11 -9.08
C ALA A 19 -19.90 0.81 -8.59
N ILE A 20 -19.50 1.36 -7.46
CA ILE A 20 -18.20 1.07 -6.83
C ILE A 20 -18.13 -0.42 -6.44
N ASP A 21 -19.14 -0.94 -5.74
CA ASP A 21 -19.20 -2.33 -5.30
C ASP A 21 -19.14 -3.30 -6.48
N ASN A 22 -19.86 -3.00 -7.58
CA ASN A 22 -19.82 -3.81 -8.79
C ASN A 22 -18.42 -3.84 -9.44
N VAL A 23 -17.72 -2.70 -9.49
CA VAL A 23 -16.34 -2.64 -10.01
C VAL A 23 -15.40 -3.44 -9.10
N VAL A 24 -15.51 -3.30 -7.78
CA VAL A 24 -14.71 -4.05 -6.81
C VAL A 24 -14.97 -5.55 -6.94
N ALA A 25 -16.23 -5.97 -7.05
CA ALA A 25 -16.59 -7.37 -7.25
C ALA A 25 -16.01 -7.91 -8.57
N TYR A 26 -16.06 -7.15 -9.64
CA TYR A 26 -15.44 -7.54 -10.91
C TYR A 26 -13.92 -7.67 -10.79
N ILE A 27 -13.24 -6.71 -10.18
CA ILE A 27 -11.79 -6.78 -9.94
C ILE A 27 -11.42 -8.05 -9.16
N ALA A 28 -12.23 -8.44 -8.17
CA ALA A 28 -12.00 -9.66 -7.39
C ALA A 28 -12.07 -10.96 -8.22
N THR A 29 -12.68 -10.93 -9.41
CA THR A 29 -12.72 -12.09 -10.33
C THR A 29 -11.50 -12.17 -11.25
N LEU A 30 -10.70 -11.11 -11.33
CA LEU A 30 -9.52 -11.08 -12.19
C LEU A 30 -8.44 -12.01 -11.64
N PRO A 31 -7.67 -12.69 -12.51
CA PRO A 31 -6.59 -13.55 -12.07
C PRO A 31 -5.53 -12.73 -11.32
N ASP A 32 -5.07 -13.27 -10.18
CA ASP A 32 -3.95 -12.70 -9.45
C ASP A 32 -2.66 -12.96 -10.24
N ASN A 33 -2.19 -11.95 -10.95
CA ASN A 33 -1.00 -12.03 -11.79
C ASN A 33 -0.03 -10.91 -11.38
N PRO A 34 0.72 -11.11 -10.27
CA PRO A 34 1.62 -10.09 -9.75
C PRO A 34 2.71 -9.77 -10.78
N ALA A 35 3.02 -8.49 -10.93
CA ALA A 35 4.14 -8.06 -11.76
C ALA A 35 5.45 -8.64 -11.23
N PRO A 36 6.43 -8.96 -12.10
CA PRO A 36 7.75 -9.40 -11.67
C PRO A 36 8.37 -8.38 -10.70
N ALA A 37 8.98 -8.89 -9.63
CA ALA A 37 9.69 -8.04 -8.69
C ALA A 37 10.87 -7.32 -9.37
N THR A 38 11.00 -6.02 -9.15
CA THR A 38 12.11 -5.19 -9.64
C THR A 38 13.17 -4.95 -8.57
N LEU A 39 12.81 -5.17 -7.29
CA LEU A 39 13.72 -5.07 -6.16
C LEU A 39 14.44 -6.40 -5.91
N GLN A 40 15.67 -6.31 -5.41
CA GLN A 40 16.45 -7.48 -5.02
C GLN A 40 15.80 -8.19 -3.82
N GLN A 41 16.27 -9.43 -3.57
CA GLN A 41 15.70 -10.32 -2.56
C GLN A 41 15.58 -9.68 -1.16
N ALA A 42 14.59 -10.19 -0.40
CA ALA A 42 14.33 -9.82 0.97
C ALA A 42 15.58 -9.89 1.87
N THR A 43 15.80 -8.83 2.63
CA THR A 43 16.92 -8.72 3.58
C THR A 43 16.46 -8.94 5.01
N ALA A 44 17.38 -9.34 5.91
CA ALA A 44 17.10 -9.37 7.35
C ALA A 44 16.69 -7.98 7.89
N ARG A 45 17.17 -6.91 7.26
CA ARG A 45 16.75 -5.54 7.58
C ARG A 45 15.29 -5.31 7.22
N GLY A 46 14.85 -5.75 6.04
CA GLY A 46 13.45 -5.66 5.59
C GLY A 46 12.52 -6.41 6.54
N GLN A 47 12.88 -7.62 6.95
CA GLN A 47 12.13 -8.40 7.93
C GLN A 47 11.96 -7.65 9.26
N LYS A 48 13.05 -7.09 9.77
CA LYS A 48 13.03 -6.30 11.03
C LYS A 48 12.13 -5.07 10.90
N LEU A 49 12.19 -4.36 9.78
CA LEU A 49 11.34 -3.19 9.51
C LEU A 49 9.86 -3.58 9.42
N TYR A 50 9.56 -4.74 8.81
CA TYR A 50 8.19 -5.24 8.67
C TYR A 50 7.51 -5.54 10.01
N GLY A 51 8.26 -5.82 11.06
CA GLY A 51 7.70 -6.08 12.40
C GLY A 51 6.72 -5.01 12.88
N THR A 52 6.96 -3.74 12.58
CA THR A 52 6.04 -2.64 12.90
C THR A 52 4.80 -2.66 12.01
N CYS A 53 4.94 -3.04 10.75
CA CYS A 53 3.85 -3.07 9.77
C CYS A 53 2.91 -4.25 10.02
N ALA A 54 3.46 -5.39 10.47
CA ALA A 54 2.73 -6.62 10.74
C ALA A 54 1.60 -6.45 11.77
N ALA A 55 1.73 -5.51 12.70
CA ALA A 55 0.72 -5.23 13.72
C ALA A 55 -0.65 -4.86 13.12
N CYS A 56 -0.65 -4.18 11.97
CA CYS A 56 -1.87 -3.76 11.27
C CYS A 56 -2.10 -4.54 9.98
N HIS A 57 -1.04 -4.87 9.24
CA HIS A 57 -1.16 -5.53 7.94
C HIS A 57 -1.09 -7.06 8.00
N GLY A 58 -0.93 -7.64 9.20
CA GLY A 58 -0.78 -9.08 9.39
C GLY A 58 0.66 -9.56 9.17
N ALA A 59 1.03 -10.67 9.80
CA ALA A 59 2.37 -11.26 9.65
C ALA A 59 2.63 -11.76 8.22
N ASP A 60 1.56 -12.09 7.50
CA ASP A 60 1.54 -12.58 6.12
C ASP A 60 1.25 -11.47 5.08
N GLY A 61 1.11 -10.22 5.52
CA GLY A 61 0.83 -9.07 4.65
C GLY A 61 -0.54 -9.06 3.97
N ARG A 62 -1.48 -9.90 4.42
CA ARG A 62 -2.83 -10.01 3.81
C ARG A 62 -3.80 -8.93 4.27
N GLY A 63 -3.38 -8.10 5.21
CA GLY A 63 -4.23 -7.05 5.78
C GLY A 63 -5.14 -7.55 6.89
N ILE A 64 -5.66 -6.61 7.67
CA ILE A 64 -6.63 -6.86 8.75
C ILE A 64 -7.78 -5.88 8.57
N GLN A 65 -8.91 -6.34 8.07
CA GLN A 65 -10.08 -5.50 7.76
C GLN A 65 -10.57 -4.71 8.98
N ALA A 66 -10.60 -5.34 10.16
CA ALA A 66 -11.01 -4.68 11.40
C ALA A 66 -10.13 -3.47 11.78
N MET A 67 -8.93 -3.37 11.23
CA MET A 67 -7.99 -2.26 11.43
C MET A 67 -7.95 -1.31 10.23
N ASN A 68 -8.79 -1.52 9.23
CA ASN A 68 -8.74 -0.81 7.94
C ASN A 68 -7.36 -0.84 7.28
N ALA A 69 -6.59 -1.88 7.55
CA ALA A 69 -5.27 -2.10 7.00
C ALA A 69 -5.34 -3.03 5.78
N PRO A 70 -5.06 -2.53 4.58
CA PRO A 70 -5.21 -3.31 3.36
C PRO A 70 -4.13 -4.39 3.21
N ARG A 71 -4.38 -5.36 2.33
CA ARG A 71 -3.39 -6.32 1.85
C ARG A 71 -2.21 -5.58 1.20
N LEU A 72 -1.00 -6.06 1.44
CA LEU A 72 0.25 -5.58 0.83
C LEU A 72 0.85 -6.60 -0.14
N THR A 73 0.65 -7.90 0.12
CA THR A 73 1.15 -8.98 -0.74
C THR A 73 0.43 -9.00 -2.09
N GLY A 74 1.15 -9.39 -3.14
CA GLY A 74 0.61 -9.40 -4.51
C GLY A 74 0.60 -8.02 -5.20
N MET A 75 0.95 -6.95 -4.50
CA MET A 75 1.12 -5.62 -5.11
C MET A 75 2.50 -5.50 -5.77
N SER A 76 2.58 -4.72 -6.86
CA SER A 76 3.85 -4.39 -7.47
C SER A 76 4.76 -3.62 -6.50
N ASP A 77 6.03 -4.00 -6.45
CA ASP A 77 7.02 -3.38 -5.55
C ASP A 77 7.20 -1.87 -5.82
N TRP A 78 7.25 -1.45 -7.08
CA TRP A 78 7.32 -0.04 -7.44
C TRP A 78 6.13 0.77 -6.89
N TYR A 79 4.93 0.16 -6.84
CA TYR A 79 3.74 0.80 -6.29
C TYR A 79 3.87 0.96 -4.77
N LEU A 80 4.27 -0.11 -4.06
CA LEU A 80 4.48 -0.05 -2.61
C LEU A 80 5.54 0.99 -2.23
N VAL A 81 6.68 1.04 -2.95
CA VAL A 81 7.71 2.08 -2.76
C VAL A 81 7.12 3.47 -2.95
N THR A 82 6.37 3.67 -4.03
CA THR A 82 5.74 4.96 -4.31
C THR A 82 4.78 5.37 -3.20
N GLN A 83 3.93 4.46 -2.72
CA GLN A 83 2.96 4.76 -1.68
C GLN A 83 3.63 5.06 -0.33
N LEU A 84 4.65 4.32 0.06
CA LEU A 84 5.41 4.60 1.28
C LEU A 84 6.10 5.97 1.20
N LYS A 85 6.66 6.34 0.05
CA LYS A 85 7.21 7.69 -0.18
C LYS A 85 6.13 8.77 -0.10
N ASN A 86 4.97 8.54 -0.71
CA ASN A 86 3.84 9.48 -0.67
C ASN A 86 3.36 9.72 0.78
N PHE A 87 3.27 8.67 1.59
CA PHE A 87 2.93 8.79 3.00
C PHE A 87 4.02 9.55 3.79
N ARG A 88 5.29 9.17 3.60
CA ARG A 88 6.43 9.82 4.26
C ARG A 88 6.50 11.32 3.98
N GLN A 89 6.17 11.70 2.74
CA GLN A 89 6.19 13.11 2.28
C GLN A 89 4.86 13.84 2.54
N ARG A 90 3.89 13.21 3.19
CA ARG A 90 2.56 13.78 3.40
C ARG A 90 1.82 14.16 2.10
N ILE A 91 2.15 13.52 0.98
CA ILE A 91 1.39 13.61 -0.27
C ILE A 91 0.12 12.76 -0.16
N ARG A 92 0.19 11.64 0.58
CA ARG A 92 -0.93 10.79 0.97
C ARG A 92 -1.06 10.78 2.48
N GLY A 93 -2.29 10.66 2.99
CA GLY A 93 -2.56 10.63 4.44
C GLY A 93 -2.49 12.01 5.10
N ALA A 94 -2.70 13.09 4.35
CA ALA A 94 -2.72 14.47 4.86
C ALA A 94 -4.09 15.15 4.72
N HIS A 95 -5.06 14.52 4.06
CA HIS A 95 -6.39 15.10 3.91
C HIS A 95 -7.12 15.09 5.26
N PRO A 96 -7.81 16.18 5.64
CA PRO A 96 -8.50 16.26 6.93
C PRO A 96 -9.57 15.18 7.16
N GLU A 97 -10.18 14.68 6.10
CA GLU A 97 -11.21 13.62 6.16
C GLU A 97 -10.62 12.20 6.10
N ASP A 98 -9.31 12.06 5.89
CA ASP A 98 -8.65 10.76 5.87
C ASP A 98 -8.34 10.32 7.32
N LEU A 99 -9.18 9.45 7.87
CA LEU A 99 -9.05 8.98 9.26
C LEU A 99 -7.86 8.03 9.48
N TYR A 100 -7.44 7.31 8.46
CA TYR A 100 -6.44 6.23 8.59
C TYR A 100 -5.08 6.58 7.95
N GLY A 101 -5.09 7.41 6.92
CA GLY A 101 -3.87 7.82 6.24
C GLY A 101 -2.83 8.51 7.13
N PRO A 102 -3.20 9.36 8.11
CA PRO A 102 -2.25 9.95 9.05
C PRO A 102 -1.48 8.93 9.89
N GLN A 103 -2.09 7.77 10.23
CA GLN A 103 -1.41 6.69 10.94
C GLN A 103 -0.30 6.09 10.06
N MET A 104 -0.62 5.79 8.79
CA MET A 104 0.38 5.31 7.82
C MET A 104 1.46 6.34 7.55
N ALA A 105 1.13 7.63 7.46
CA ALA A 105 2.12 8.68 7.28
C ALA A 105 3.12 8.75 8.47
N SER A 106 2.62 8.56 9.69
CA SER A 106 3.47 8.52 10.89
C SER A 106 4.40 7.30 10.89
N ILE A 107 3.90 6.13 10.51
CA ILE A 107 4.70 4.90 10.40
C ILE A 107 5.72 5.02 9.27
N ALA A 108 5.32 5.49 8.09
CA ALA A 108 6.21 5.67 6.95
C ALA A 108 7.35 6.68 7.23
N ALA A 109 7.11 7.69 8.08
CA ALA A 109 8.14 8.63 8.51
C ALA A 109 9.28 7.97 9.29
N SER A 110 9.09 6.78 9.86
CA SER A 110 10.15 6.01 10.52
C SER A 110 11.15 5.38 9.55
N LEU A 111 10.80 5.25 8.27
CA LEU A 111 11.70 4.79 7.21
C LEU A 111 12.67 5.91 6.84
N LYS A 112 13.89 5.85 7.37
CA LYS A 112 14.85 6.96 7.35
C LYS A 112 15.40 7.30 5.95
N ASP A 113 15.44 6.31 5.06
CA ASP A 113 16.05 6.44 3.74
C ASP A 113 15.32 5.55 2.71
N ASP A 114 15.66 5.75 1.45
CA ASP A 114 15.08 4.97 0.35
C ASP A 114 15.52 3.51 0.38
N GLN A 115 16.71 3.22 0.91
CA GLN A 115 17.18 1.84 1.07
C GLN A 115 16.33 1.09 2.09
N ALA A 116 15.94 1.71 3.21
CA ALA A 116 15.03 1.11 4.18
C ALA A 116 13.66 0.81 3.56
N THR A 117 13.16 1.72 2.72
CA THR A 117 11.92 1.51 1.98
C THR A 117 12.03 0.33 1.01
N ASN A 118 13.12 0.26 0.24
CA ASN A 118 13.36 -0.83 -0.71
C ASN A 118 13.53 -2.17 -0.01
N ASP A 119 14.29 -2.23 1.08
CA ASP A 119 14.48 -3.46 1.87
C ASP A 119 13.15 -3.98 2.44
N LEU A 120 12.34 -3.07 2.99
CA LEU A 120 11.00 -3.39 3.49
C LEU A 120 10.11 -3.95 2.40
N VAL A 121 10.05 -3.28 1.24
CA VAL A 121 9.18 -3.68 0.12
C VAL A 121 9.65 -5.00 -0.49
N ALA A 122 10.97 -5.21 -0.64
CA ALA A 122 11.52 -6.48 -1.09
C ALA A 122 11.14 -7.64 -0.15
N TYR A 123 11.11 -7.41 1.16
CA TYR A 123 10.63 -8.41 2.14
C TYR A 123 9.14 -8.70 1.96
N ILE A 124 8.30 -7.67 1.80
CA ILE A 124 6.85 -7.83 1.58
C ILE A 124 6.58 -8.66 0.32
N GLY A 125 7.36 -8.49 -0.73
CA GLY A 125 7.24 -9.25 -1.98
C GLY A 125 7.56 -10.74 -1.83
N GLY A 126 8.21 -11.14 -0.74
CA GLY A 126 8.54 -12.52 -0.41
C GLY A 126 7.60 -13.19 0.62
N LEU A 127 6.59 -12.45 1.14
CA LEU A 127 5.55 -12.98 2.02
C LEU A 127 4.50 -13.73 1.18
#